data_66a6d8d422ccc0c97ce2d0f71ac54a0c
#
_entry.id   66a6d8d422ccc0c97ce2d0f71ac54a0c
#
_cell.length_a   1.000
_cell.length_b   1.000
_cell.length_c   1.000
_cell.angle_alpha   90.00
_cell.angle_beta   90.00
_cell.angle_gamma   90.00
#
_symmetry.space_group_name_H-M   'P 1'
#
loop_
_entity.id
_entity.type
_entity.pdbx_description
1 polymer ?
#
loop_
_entity_poly.entity_id
_entity_poly.type
_entity_poly.pdbx_seq_one_letter_code
_entity_poly.pdbx_strand_id
1 'polypeptide(L)'
;MKKVVTVSLGPSKQDFRFETDFLGERFEVRRFGADNDMGQAWELMRRQQASADAIGLGEIGDHWHVGQNTMINKETRRLLNVVTRVPATTGATLRRLLQVRAIRHVQNHLGNYFNNNLVLFLSGMRNYHMAQAMADYTPNLSFADALAQTGTPKLLTSLAQLELYAKGTEVVLPGKTREMLESMLTGFKNNLIASAVAKSHVIVGTFHELKEVGTPSNLAGKTLITSAVDDDRLAFFKQCNVNLVIDVSPQLFERVVGVNVIEAMILAAIGKPHEEVSDDDFAEIIDELDIKPRLLHPTGRFRNIRRFAFVIHPLSQEYIRKGFPIPKGTPKFIMDQVESLAAHMPPMVYCKMENIVSPSGAEAEGWLITVGGTPKEMLARSPEFTYR
;
A
#
# COMPACT_ATOMS: atom_id res chain seq x y z
N MET A 1 19.88 5.94 -29.58
CA MET A 1 19.84 6.32 -28.16
C MET A 1 18.51 7.01 -27.93
N LYS A 2 17.66 6.42 -27.10
CA LYS A 2 16.34 6.96 -26.73
C LYS A 2 16.50 8.04 -25.66
N LYS A 3 15.64 9.05 -25.69
CA LYS A 3 15.67 10.17 -24.74
C LYS A 3 14.39 10.22 -23.94
N VAL A 4 14.48 10.03 -22.65
CA VAL A 4 13.35 10.17 -21.71
C VAL A 4 13.56 11.39 -20.84
N VAL A 5 12.53 12.22 -20.79
CA VAL A 5 12.52 13.41 -19.97
C VAL A 5 11.47 13.26 -18.87
N THR A 6 11.79 13.62 -17.63
CA THR A 6 10.80 13.80 -16.59
C THR A 6 10.71 15.27 -16.21
N VAL A 7 9.50 15.78 -16.17
CA VAL A 7 9.17 17.09 -15.63
C VAL A 7 8.52 16.89 -14.26
N SER A 8 8.99 17.61 -13.25
CA SER A 8 8.53 17.46 -11.87
C SER A 8 8.19 18.82 -11.29
N LEU A 9 7.16 18.94 -10.50
CA LEU A 9 6.90 20.16 -9.71
C LEU A 9 7.92 20.37 -8.59
N GLY A 10 8.67 19.33 -8.23
CA GLY A 10 9.72 19.44 -7.21
C GLY A 10 10.87 20.38 -7.62
N PRO A 11 11.82 20.58 -6.70
CA PRO A 11 12.86 21.59 -6.85
C PRO A 11 13.84 21.23 -7.97
N SER A 12 14.26 22.25 -8.75
CA SER A 12 15.24 22.17 -9.82
C SER A 12 16.63 21.75 -9.34
N LYS A 13 16.97 22.01 -8.07
CA LYS A 13 18.22 21.52 -7.44
C LYS A 13 18.37 20.01 -7.41
N GLN A 14 17.28 19.27 -7.65
CA GLN A 14 17.27 17.81 -7.76
C GLN A 14 17.34 17.33 -9.21
N ASP A 15 17.59 18.21 -10.16
CA ASP A 15 17.75 17.87 -11.57
C ASP A 15 18.92 16.92 -11.77
N PHE A 16 18.72 16.01 -12.71
CA PHE A 16 19.74 15.03 -13.05
C PHE A 16 19.74 14.71 -14.55
N ARG A 17 20.88 14.19 -14.97
CA ARG A 17 21.06 13.55 -16.26
C ARG A 17 21.92 12.32 -16.06
N PHE A 18 21.52 11.20 -16.67
CA PHE A 18 22.36 10.01 -16.75
C PHE A 18 22.04 9.22 -18.02
N GLU A 19 22.96 8.35 -18.40
CA GLU A 19 22.78 7.40 -19.48
C GLU A 19 22.81 5.99 -18.90
N THR A 20 22.00 5.11 -19.48
CA THR A 20 21.91 3.72 -19.04
C THR A 20 21.51 2.82 -20.20
N ASP A 21 21.80 1.53 -20.08
CA ASP A 21 21.22 0.51 -20.93
C ASP A 21 19.92 0.00 -20.26
N PHE A 22 18.86 -0.10 -21.06
CA PHE A 22 17.56 -0.53 -20.58
C PHE A 22 16.86 -1.29 -21.70
N LEU A 23 16.46 -2.57 -21.45
CA LEU A 23 15.84 -3.47 -22.43
C LEU A 23 16.66 -3.57 -23.73
N GLY A 24 17.98 -3.66 -23.60
CA GLY A 24 18.90 -3.80 -24.75
C GLY A 24 19.12 -2.52 -25.56
N GLU A 25 18.56 -1.40 -25.18
CA GLU A 25 18.72 -0.11 -25.85
C GLU A 25 19.43 0.93 -24.96
N ARG A 26 20.13 1.85 -25.57
CA ARG A 26 20.78 2.97 -24.86
C ARG A 26 19.79 4.10 -24.62
N PHE A 27 19.66 4.53 -23.37
CA PHE A 27 18.80 5.62 -22.93
C PHE A 27 19.58 6.78 -22.35
N GLU A 28 19.14 8.00 -22.64
CA GLU A 28 19.47 9.19 -21.91
C GLU A 28 18.23 9.63 -21.10
N VAL A 29 18.39 9.77 -19.79
CA VAL A 29 17.31 10.17 -18.88
C VAL A 29 17.65 11.53 -18.28
N ARG A 30 16.69 12.48 -18.35
CA ARG A 30 16.84 13.83 -17.77
C ARG A 30 15.65 14.19 -16.91
N ARG A 31 15.90 14.83 -15.77
CA ARG A 31 14.87 15.43 -14.93
C ARG A 31 14.99 16.95 -14.97
N PHE A 32 13.84 17.61 -15.03
CA PHE A 32 13.67 19.05 -14.90
C PHE A 32 12.65 19.35 -13.81
N GLY A 33 13.07 20.02 -12.74
CA GLY A 33 12.22 20.56 -11.70
C GLY A 33 11.64 21.91 -12.08
N ALA A 34 10.39 22.13 -11.70
CA ALA A 34 9.68 23.37 -11.97
C ALA A 34 9.48 24.22 -10.70
N ASP A 35 10.13 23.92 -9.59
CA ASP A 35 10.14 24.71 -8.34
C ASP A 35 8.72 25.13 -7.85
N ASN A 36 7.75 24.23 -7.98
CA ASN A 36 6.31 24.45 -7.73
C ASN A 36 5.62 25.44 -8.68
N ASP A 37 6.24 25.80 -9.79
CA ASP A 37 5.64 26.66 -10.81
C ASP A 37 4.95 25.83 -11.90
N MET A 38 3.61 25.87 -11.94
CA MET A 38 2.79 25.19 -12.93
C MET A 38 3.00 25.71 -14.36
N GLY A 39 3.26 27.00 -14.50
CA GLY A 39 3.55 27.64 -15.80
C GLY A 39 4.87 27.14 -16.37
N GLN A 40 5.90 27.08 -15.52
CA GLN A 40 7.19 26.51 -15.87
C GLN A 40 7.07 25.01 -16.22
N ALA A 41 6.32 24.21 -15.45
CA ALA A 41 6.08 22.81 -15.74
C ALA A 41 5.41 22.64 -17.10
N TRP A 42 4.38 23.45 -17.40
CA TRP A 42 3.67 23.44 -18.67
C TRP A 42 4.60 23.76 -19.85
N GLU A 43 5.44 24.79 -19.73
CA GLU A 43 6.39 25.18 -20.78
C GLU A 43 7.48 24.12 -20.98
N LEU A 44 7.98 23.50 -19.91
CA LEU A 44 8.91 22.37 -19.97
C LEU A 44 8.30 21.20 -20.73
N MET A 45 7.06 20.77 -20.39
CA MET A 45 6.37 19.69 -21.07
C MET A 45 6.20 20.00 -22.58
N ARG A 46 5.73 21.21 -22.91
CA ARG A 46 5.55 21.67 -24.28
C ARG A 46 6.85 21.65 -25.08
N ARG A 47 7.95 22.10 -24.48
CA ARG A 47 9.26 22.21 -25.16
C ARG A 47 9.92 20.84 -25.33
N GLN A 48 9.90 20.01 -24.28
CA GLN A 48 10.68 18.76 -24.27
C GLN A 48 10.11 17.69 -25.21
N GLN A 49 8.82 17.72 -25.54
CA GLN A 49 8.23 16.78 -26.50
C GLN A 49 8.83 16.85 -27.92
N ALA A 50 9.57 17.92 -28.22
CA ALA A 50 10.23 18.05 -29.54
C ALA A 50 11.49 17.18 -29.67
N SER A 51 12.07 16.74 -28.55
CA SER A 51 13.35 16.03 -28.51
C SER A 51 13.35 14.76 -27.66
N ALA A 52 12.29 14.51 -26.92
CA ALA A 52 12.12 13.29 -26.13
C ALA A 52 11.35 12.22 -26.91
N ASP A 53 11.58 10.95 -26.57
CA ASP A 53 10.82 9.79 -27.05
C ASP A 53 9.64 9.46 -26.12
N ALA A 54 9.74 9.86 -24.84
CA ALA A 54 8.63 9.83 -23.88
C ALA A 54 8.85 10.84 -22.75
N ILE A 55 7.77 11.26 -22.09
CA ILE A 55 7.82 12.21 -20.98
C ILE A 55 7.14 11.62 -19.73
N GLY A 56 7.88 11.61 -18.61
CA GLY A 56 7.34 11.35 -17.27
C GLY A 56 6.92 12.64 -16.58
N LEU A 57 5.81 12.63 -15.87
CA LEU A 57 5.33 13.73 -15.05
C LEU A 57 5.39 13.33 -13.57
N GLY A 58 6.18 14.02 -12.76
CA GLY A 58 6.45 13.69 -11.36
C GLY A 58 6.07 14.78 -10.38
N GLU A 59 5.88 14.40 -9.13
CA GLU A 59 5.58 15.30 -8.00
C GLU A 59 4.45 16.29 -8.27
N ILE A 60 3.49 15.84 -9.05
CA ILE A 60 2.28 16.59 -9.37
C ILE A 60 1.07 15.87 -8.82
N GLY A 61 -0.03 16.57 -8.76
CA GLY A 61 -1.28 16.10 -8.20
C GLY A 61 -1.67 14.69 -8.65
N ASP A 62 -2.50 14.10 -7.88
CA ASP A 62 -2.77 12.68 -7.89
C ASP A 62 -3.41 12.17 -9.20
N HIS A 63 -2.93 11.02 -9.63
CA HIS A 63 -3.52 10.22 -10.70
C HIS A 63 -3.57 8.76 -10.20
N TRP A 64 -4.77 8.27 -9.94
CA TRP A 64 -5.02 6.91 -9.47
C TRP A 64 -6.34 6.36 -9.97
N HIS A 65 -6.49 5.05 -9.87
CA HIS A 65 -7.71 4.34 -10.20
C HIS A 65 -8.31 3.75 -8.93
N VAL A 66 -9.62 3.95 -8.72
CA VAL A 66 -10.37 3.40 -7.57
C VAL A 66 -11.62 2.72 -8.11
N GLY A 67 -11.67 1.39 -8.07
CA GLY A 67 -12.71 0.62 -8.76
C GLY A 67 -12.69 0.90 -10.26
N GLN A 68 -13.81 1.32 -10.80
CA GLN A 68 -13.95 1.71 -12.21
C GLN A 68 -13.67 3.20 -12.47
N ASN A 69 -13.31 3.97 -11.44
CA ASN A 69 -13.14 5.41 -11.57
C ASN A 69 -11.66 5.77 -11.72
N THR A 70 -11.37 6.62 -12.69
CA THR A 70 -10.05 7.25 -12.83
C THR A 70 -10.11 8.63 -12.19
N MET A 71 -9.35 8.81 -11.13
CA MET A 71 -9.21 10.07 -10.43
C MET A 71 -7.91 10.74 -10.88
N ILE A 72 -8.04 11.84 -11.59
CA ILE A 72 -6.90 12.62 -12.04
C ILE A 72 -7.12 14.08 -11.68
N ASN A 73 -6.14 14.65 -10.99
CA ASN A 73 -6.14 16.07 -10.67
C ASN A 73 -6.22 16.91 -11.97
N LYS A 74 -7.01 17.98 -11.93
CA LYS A 74 -7.25 18.85 -13.08
C LYS A 74 -5.96 19.42 -13.68
N GLU A 75 -5.01 19.82 -12.83
CA GLU A 75 -3.74 20.37 -13.29
C GLU A 75 -2.84 19.28 -13.91
N THR A 76 -2.84 18.07 -13.32
CA THR A 76 -2.16 16.91 -13.90
C THR A 76 -2.69 16.61 -15.32
N ARG A 77 -4.02 16.61 -15.47
CA ARG A 77 -4.66 16.39 -16.79
C ARG A 77 -4.26 17.48 -17.79
N ARG A 78 -4.22 18.74 -17.36
CA ARG A 78 -3.79 19.86 -18.20
C ARG A 78 -2.36 19.69 -18.69
N LEU A 79 -1.44 19.27 -17.82
CA LEU A 79 -0.04 19.06 -18.18
C LEU A 79 0.13 17.87 -19.12
N LEU A 80 -0.57 16.76 -18.89
CA LEU A 80 -0.50 15.62 -19.81
C LEU A 80 -1.04 16.00 -21.20
N ASN A 81 -2.13 16.75 -21.28
CA ASN A 81 -2.75 17.14 -22.55
C ASN A 81 -1.91 18.11 -23.40
N VAL A 82 -0.89 18.75 -22.84
CA VAL A 82 0.00 19.62 -23.64
C VAL A 82 1.00 18.81 -24.47
N VAL A 83 1.23 17.56 -24.10
CA VAL A 83 2.12 16.65 -24.82
C VAL A 83 1.28 15.85 -25.82
N THR A 84 1.54 16.07 -27.10
CA THR A 84 0.75 15.46 -28.19
C THR A 84 1.61 14.68 -29.19
N ARG A 85 2.93 14.73 -29.07
CA ARG A 85 3.87 14.16 -30.03
C ARG A 85 4.50 12.85 -29.58
N VAL A 86 4.58 12.65 -28.27
CA VAL A 86 5.21 11.50 -27.65
C VAL A 86 4.36 11.02 -26.48
N PRO A 87 4.50 9.77 -26.01
CA PRO A 87 3.82 9.32 -24.81
C PRO A 87 4.17 10.18 -23.59
N ALA A 88 3.14 10.51 -22.79
CA ALA A 88 3.31 11.20 -21.52
C ALA A 88 2.61 10.44 -20.40
N THR A 89 3.28 10.25 -19.26
CA THR A 89 2.76 9.45 -18.16
C THR A 89 3.09 10.00 -16.78
N THR A 90 2.24 9.70 -15.79
CA THR A 90 2.49 9.93 -14.36
C THR A 90 3.07 8.72 -13.63
N GLY A 91 3.27 7.61 -14.35
CA GLY A 91 3.64 6.33 -13.73
C GLY A 91 2.47 5.59 -13.08
N ALA A 92 1.22 5.95 -13.41
CA ALA A 92 0.04 5.39 -12.75
C ALA A 92 -0.18 3.92 -13.10
N THR A 93 0.06 3.53 -14.36
CA THR A 93 -0.11 2.14 -14.82
C THR A 93 0.93 1.23 -14.18
N LEU A 94 2.19 1.57 -14.29
CA LEU A 94 3.27 0.78 -13.69
C LEU A 94 3.12 0.70 -12.17
N ARG A 95 2.78 1.80 -11.51
CA ARG A 95 2.52 1.80 -10.05
C ARG A 95 1.44 0.81 -9.67
N ARG A 96 0.32 0.78 -10.40
CA ARG A 96 -0.78 -0.14 -10.17
C ARG A 96 -0.32 -1.60 -10.27
N LEU A 97 0.39 -1.95 -11.31
CA LEU A 97 0.89 -3.32 -11.54
C LEU A 97 1.91 -3.72 -10.46
N LEU A 98 2.84 -2.83 -10.14
CA LEU A 98 3.84 -3.10 -9.09
C LEU A 98 3.23 -3.24 -7.70
N GLN A 99 2.17 -2.50 -7.38
CA GLN A 99 1.44 -2.64 -6.12
C GLN A 99 0.87 -4.04 -5.94
N VAL A 100 0.17 -4.56 -6.95
CA VAL A 100 -0.40 -5.92 -6.92
C VAL A 100 0.70 -6.97 -6.84
N ARG A 101 1.74 -6.82 -7.66
CA ARG A 101 2.87 -7.75 -7.71
C ARG A 101 3.62 -7.80 -6.37
N ALA A 102 3.83 -6.66 -5.73
CA ALA A 102 4.52 -6.59 -4.44
C ALA A 102 3.78 -7.38 -3.35
N ILE A 103 2.46 -7.23 -3.25
CA ILE A 103 1.67 -7.97 -2.27
C ILE A 103 1.73 -9.46 -2.52
N ARG A 104 1.53 -9.90 -3.76
CA ARG A 104 1.60 -11.33 -4.13
C ARG A 104 2.98 -11.92 -3.89
N HIS A 105 4.03 -11.17 -4.25
CA HIS A 105 5.41 -11.60 -4.02
C HIS A 105 5.69 -11.83 -2.53
N VAL A 106 5.37 -10.84 -1.67
CA VAL A 106 5.62 -10.94 -0.22
C VAL A 106 4.79 -12.06 0.40
N GLN A 107 3.51 -12.18 0.02
CA GLN A 107 2.62 -13.24 0.49
C GLN A 107 3.21 -14.64 0.24
N ASN A 108 3.74 -14.86 -0.95
CA ASN A 108 4.31 -16.15 -1.34
C ASN A 108 5.70 -16.36 -0.73
N HIS A 109 6.57 -15.35 -0.83
CA HIS A 109 7.96 -15.45 -0.40
C HIS A 109 8.11 -15.62 1.12
N LEU A 110 7.31 -14.92 1.91
CA LEU A 110 7.30 -15.03 3.37
C LEU A 110 6.26 -16.04 3.91
N GLY A 111 5.56 -16.76 3.02
CA GLY A 111 4.64 -17.84 3.37
C GLY A 111 3.38 -17.35 4.10
N ASN A 112 2.37 -16.93 3.37
CA ASN A 112 1.07 -16.45 3.90
C ASN A 112 1.21 -15.27 4.88
N TYR A 113 2.13 -14.37 4.57
CA TYR A 113 2.54 -13.28 5.47
C TYR A 113 1.40 -12.35 5.87
N PHE A 114 0.52 -12.01 4.93
CA PHE A 114 -0.56 -11.06 5.16
C PHE A 114 -1.82 -11.66 5.78
N ASN A 115 -1.89 -12.99 5.91
CA ASN A 115 -3.08 -13.63 6.46
C ASN A 115 -3.40 -13.10 7.87
N ASN A 116 -4.67 -12.73 8.07
CA ASN A 116 -5.22 -12.21 9.32
C ASN A 116 -4.52 -10.94 9.88
N ASN A 117 -3.69 -10.27 9.09
CA ASN A 117 -3.12 -9.01 9.52
C ASN A 117 -4.17 -7.90 9.60
N LEU A 118 -4.04 -7.01 10.58
CA LEU A 118 -4.73 -5.73 10.62
C LEU A 118 -3.92 -4.74 9.79
N VAL A 119 -4.49 -4.27 8.70
CA VAL A 119 -3.81 -3.40 7.74
C VAL A 119 -4.44 -2.01 7.74
N LEU A 120 -3.63 -1.00 7.92
CA LEU A 120 -4.04 0.40 7.82
C LEU A 120 -3.42 1.03 6.58
N PHE A 121 -4.28 1.54 5.69
CA PHE A 121 -3.88 2.40 4.58
C PHE A 121 -4.07 3.86 4.99
N LEU A 122 -2.97 4.62 5.03
CA LEU A 122 -3.02 6.06 5.31
C LEU A 122 -3.63 6.83 4.11
N SER A 123 -3.39 6.34 2.90
CA SER A 123 -3.98 6.81 1.64
C SER A 123 -4.47 5.62 0.82
N GLY A 124 -5.67 5.14 1.11
CA GLY A 124 -6.25 3.95 0.47
C GLY A 124 -6.55 4.16 -1.01
N MET A 125 -7.07 5.34 -1.40
CA MET A 125 -7.36 5.63 -2.81
C MET A 125 -6.09 5.56 -3.67
N ARG A 126 -4.96 6.10 -3.20
CA ARG A 126 -3.67 6.03 -3.88
C ARG A 126 -3.14 4.59 -3.99
N ASN A 127 -3.45 3.76 -3.00
CA ASN A 127 -2.97 2.39 -2.89
C ASN A 127 -4.10 1.37 -3.11
N TYR A 128 -5.14 1.75 -3.89
CA TYR A 128 -6.35 0.95 -4.07
C TYR A 128 -6.06 -0.47 -4.57
N HIS A 129 -5.22 -0.61 -5.59
CA HIS A 129 -4.89 -1.93 -6.16
C HIS A 129 -4.06 -2.79 -5.20
N MET A 130 -3.24 -2.16 -4.36
CA MET A 130 -2.56 -2.86 -3.26
C MET A 130 -3.57 -3.36 -2.24
N ALA A 131 -4.55 -2.52 -1.86
CA ALA A 131 -5.62 -2.90 -0.94
C ALA A 131 -6.50 -4.00 -1.53
N GLN A 132 -6.80 -3.95 -2.82
CA GLN A 132 -7.54 -4.99 -3.53
C GLN A 132 -6.80 -6.34 -3.49
N ALA A 133 -5.50 -6.35 -3.82
CA ALA A 133 -4.68 -7.56 -3.71
C ALA A 133 -4.52 -8.06 -2.27
N MET A 134 -4.50 -7.14 -1.29
CA MET A 134 -4.41 -7.49 0.13
C MET A 134 -5.71 -8.12 0.65
N ALA A 135 -6.87 -7.72 0.11
CA ALA A 135 -8.17 -8.26 0.48
C ALA A 135 -8.31 -9.76 0.21
N ASP A 136 -7.52 -10.31 -0.72
CA ASP A 136 -7.47 -11.75 -0.97
C ASP A 136 -6.89 -12.55 0.23
N TYR A 137 -6.17 -11.88 1.13
CA TYR A 137 -5.44 -12.52 2.23
C TYR A 137 -5.94 -12.14 3.61
N THR A 138 -6.53 -10.95 3.76
CA THR A 138 -7.09 -10.48 5.02
C THR A 138 -8.32 -9.59 4.80
N PRO A 139 -9.43 -9.82 5.54
CA PRO A 139 -10.57 -8.93 5.54
C PRO A 139 -10.36 -7.67 6.39
N ASN A 140 -9.28 -7.62 7.17
CA ASN A 140 -9.06 -6.62 8.22
C ASN A 140 -8.39 -5.35 7.67
N LEU A 141 -9.00 -4.74 6.65
CA LEU A 141 -8.50 -3.51 6.04
C LEU A 141 -9.14 -2.28 6.67
N SER A 142 -8.35 -1.24 6.86
CA SER A 142 -8.81 0.07 7.31
C SER A 142 -8.16 1.17 6.48
N PHE A 143 -8.95 2.22 6.17
CA PHE A 143 -8.51 3.33 5.33
C PHE A 143 -8.73 4.65 6.04
N ALA A 144 -7.70 5.48 6.07
CA ALA A 144 -7.73 6.78 6.75
C ALA A 144 -8.19 7.93 5.83
N ASP A 145 -8.54 7.66 4.58
CA ASP A 145 -8.85 8.67 3.55
C ASP A 145 -9.90 9.69 4.00
N ALA A 146 -11.04 9.24 4.54
CA ALA A 146 -12.09 10.12 5.01
C ALA A 146 -11.62 11.02 6.16
N LEU A 147 -10.85 10.45 7.09
CA LEU A 147 -10.27 11.20 8.21
C LEU A 147 -9.17 12.17 7.74
N ALA A 148 -8.31 11.74 6.83
CA ALA A 148 -7.19 12.54 6.34
C ALA A 148 -7.64 13.71 5.44
N GLN A 149 -8.59 13.45 4.53
CA GLN A 149 -8.97 14.43 3.49
C GLN A 149 -10.11 15.35 3.91
N THR A 150 -11.11 14.83 4.62
CA THR A 150 -12.30 15.61 4.99
C THR A 150 -12.44 15.86 6.49
N GLY A 151 -11.53 15.32 7.31
CA GLY A 151 -11.63 15.38 8.76
C GLY A 151 -12.79 14.57 9.36
N THR A 152 -13.46 13.73 8.55
CA THR A 152 -14.54 12.88 9.04
C THR A 152 -13.97 11.87 10.04
N PRO A 153 -14.44 11.83 11.31
CA PRO A 153 -13.85 11.03 12.37
C PRO A 153 -14.20 9.54 12.25
N LYS A 154 -13.91 8.95 11.10
CA LYS A 154 -14.22 7.56 10.78
C LYS A 154 -13.16 6.97 9.86
N LEU A 155 -12.74 5.75 10.17
CA LEU A 155 -12.00 4.92 9.22
C LEU A 155 -12.99 4.17 8.33
N LEU A 156 -12.67 4.06 7.05
CA LEU A 156 -13.38 3.16 6.15
C LEU A 156 -12.83 1.75 6.38
N THR A 157 -13.68 0.73 6.36
CA THR A 157 -13.31 -0.63 6.75
C THR A 157 -13.51 -1.68 5.65
N SER A 158 -13.81 -1.22 4.43
CA SER A 158 -13.92 -2.10 3.27
C SER A 158 -13.58 -1.36 1.97
N LEU A 159 -13.20 -2.11 0.93
CA LEU A 159 -12.99 -1.57 -0.41
C LEU A 159 -14.26 -0.88 -0.93
N ALA A 160 -15.44 -1.47 -0.71
CA ALA A 160 -16.70 -0.88 -1.13
C ALA A 160 -16.95 0.50 -0.49
N GLN A 161 -16.59 0.69 0.79
CA GLN A 161 -16.68 1.99 1.45
C GLN A 161 -15.66 2.98 0.86
N LEU A 162 -14.46 2.52 0.53
CA LEU A 162 -13.44 3.35 -0.10
C LEU A 162 -13.87 3.81 -1.51
N GLU A 163 -14.44 2.91 -2.31
CA GLU A 163 -14.98 3.22 -3.64
C GLU A 163 -16.15 4.22 -3.57
N LEU A 164 -17.07 4.02 -2.61
CA LEU A 164 -18.17 4.94 -2.40
C LEU A 164 -17.67 6.33 -1.97
N TYR A 165 -16.66 6.37 -1.09
CA TYR A 165 -16.03 7.60 -0.68
C TYR A 165 -15.35 8.30 -1.86
N ALA A 166 -14.60 7.58 -2.70
CA ALA A 166 -13.96 8.12 -3.89
C ALA A 166 -14.97 8.77 -4.85
N LYS A 167 -16.11 8.10 -5.12
CA LYS A 167 -17.21 8.66 -5.92
C LYS A 167 -17.79 9.94 -5.34
N GLY A 168 -17.92 10.01 -4.01
CA GLY A 168 -18.42 11.18 -3.31
C GLY A 168 -17.45 12.36 -3.35
N THR A 169 -16.15 12.12 -3.30
CA THR A 169 -15.13 13.20 -3.31
C THR A 169 -14.94 13.87 -4.66
N GLU A 170 -15.23 13.20 -5.77
CA GLU A 170 -15.27 13.84 -7.09
C GLU A 170 -16.30 15.00 -7.16
N VAL A 171 -17.37 14.90 -6.37
CA VAL A 171 -18.50 15.85 -6.38
C VAL A 171 -18.28 17.00 -5.37
N VAL A 172 -17.50 16.81 -4.31
CA VAL A 172 -17.56 17.66 -3.09
C VAL A 172 -16.30 18.51 -2.86
N LEU A 173 -15.20 18.34 -3.59
CA LEU A 173 -13.96 19.11 -3.33
C LEU A 173 -13.72 20.31 -4.27
N PRO A 174 -14.39 21.44 -4.09
CA PRO A 174 -13.87 22.76 -4.46
C PRO A 174 -13.19 23.40 -3.23
N GLY A 175 -11.96 23.55 -3.33
CA GLY A 175 -10.83 24.06 -2.60
C GLY A 175 -10.91 25.20 -1.60
N LYS A 176 -11.95 25.46 -0.81
CA LYS A 176 -11.93 26.57 0.16
C LYS A 176 -12.45 26.31 1.57
N THR A 177 -12.96 25.12 1.88
CA THR A 177 -13.44 24.79 3.23
C THR A 177 -12.41 24.07 4.10
N ARG A 178 -11.24 23.77 3.56
CA ARG A 178 -10.23 22.93 4.17
C ARG A 178 -9.52 23.54 5.36
N GLU A 179 -9.12 24.80 5.26
CA GLU A 179 -8.28 25.45 6.30
C GLU A 179 -9.01 25.68 7.63
N MET A 180 -10.30 25.95 7.60
CA MET A 180 -11.07 26.24 8.81
C MET A 180 -11.45 25.00 9.61
N LEU A 181 -11.66 23.84 8.95
CA LEU A 181 -11.90 22.56 9.60
C LEU A 181 -10.60 21.92 10.14
N GLU A 182 -9.48 22.17 9.48
CA GLU A 182 -8.19 21.58 9.85
C GLU A 182 -7.73 21.97 11.27
N SER A 183 -7.96 23.20 11.70
CA SER A 183 -7.51 23.67 13.02
C SER A 183 -8.32 23.08 14.20
N MET A 184 -9.61 22.85 14.02
CA MET A 184 -10.50 22.35 15.09
C MET A 184 -10.44 20.82 15.26
N LEU A 185 -10.10 20.10 14.21
CA LEU A 185 -10.12 18.63 14.19
C LEU A 185 -8.75 17.98 14.37
N THR A 186 -7.66 18.76 14.36
CA THR A 186 -6.29 18.25 14.34
C THR A 186 -5.98 17.31 15.52
N GLY A 187 -6.36 17.68 16.74
CA GLY A 187 -6.10 16.86 17.92
C GLY A 187 -6.88 15.55 17.93
N PHE A 188 -8.16 15.60 17.55
CA PHE A 188 -9.01 14.39 17.49
C PHE A 188 -8.62 13.47 16.33
N LYS A 189 -8.29 14.04 15.17
CA LYS A 189 -7.75 13.35 14.02
C LYS A 189 -6.47 12.59 14.37
N ASN A 190 -5.53 13.25 15.04
CA ASN A 190 -4.26 12.66 15.46
C ASN A 190 -4.46 11.49 16.42
N ASN A 191 -5.39 11.59 17.37
CA ASN A 191 -5.68 10.52 18.32
C ASN A 191 -6.30 9.29 17.64
N LEU A 192 -7.21 9.48 16.67
CA LEU A 192 -7.79 8.38 15.92
C LEU A 192 -6.76 7.67 15.03
N ILE A 193 -5.93 8.42 14.31
CA ILE A 193 -4.87 7.85 13.49
C ILE A 193 -3.86 7.14 14.37
N ALA A 194 -3.41 7.73 15.48
CA ALA A 194 -2.49 7.10 16.41
C ALA A 194 -3.04 5.79 16.99
N SER A 195 -4.32 5.76 17.36
CA SER A 195 -5.00 4.54 17.81
C SER A 195 -5.07 3.47 16.70
N ALA A 196 -5.37 3.87 15.47
CA ALA A 196 -5.40 2.96 14.33
C ALA A 196 -4.01 2.41 14.02
N VAL A 197 -2.98 3.27 14.01
CA VAL A 197 -1.58 2.89 13.85
C VAL A 197 -1.18 1.89 14.94
N ALA A 198 -1.49 2.18 16.22
CA ALA A 198 -1.13 1.31 17.34
C ALA A 198 -1.72 -0.11 17.19
N LYS A 199 -2.98 -0.21 16.72
CA LYS A 199 -3.69 -1.49 16.55
C LYS A 199 -3.26 -2.26 15.29
N SER A 200 -2.71 -1.59 14.28
CA SER A 200 -2.39 -2.23 13.01
C SER A 200 -1.07 -2.99 13.05
N HIS A 201 -0.98 -4.06 12.29
CA HIS A 201 0.24 -4.86 12.11
C HIS A 201 1.02 -4.38 10.88
N VAL A 202 0.30 -4.02 9.84
CA VAL A 202 0.85 -3.50 8.58
C VAL A 202 0.31 -2.09 8.37
N ILE A 203 1.18 -1.16 8.00
CA ILE A 203 0.79 0.22 7.68
C ILE A 203 1.31 0.55 6.30
N VAL A 204 0.41 1.04 5.45
CA VAL A 204 0.68 1.42 4.07
C VAL A 204 0.57 2.93 3.92
N GLY A 205 1.62 3.55 3.41
CA GLY A 205 1.64 4.99 3.19
C GLY A 205 2.93 5.48 2.55
N THR A 206 2.95 6.73 2.13
CA THR A 206 4.17 7.42 1.73
C THR A 206 5.10 7.63 2.93
N PHE A 207 6.38 7.84 2.68
CA PHE A 207 7.32 8.15 3.78
C PHE A 207 6.88 9.37 4.59
N HIS A 208 6.34 10.40 3.93
CA HIS A 208 5.85 11.60 4.61
C HIS A 208 4.71 11.29 5.58
N GLU A 209 3.71 10.55 5.13
CA GLU A 209 2.58 10.10 5.96
C GLU A 209 3.05 9.24 7.13
N LEU A 210 3.95 8.28 6.87
CA LEU A 210 4.52 7.41 7.89
C LEU A 210 5.32 8.18 8.94
N LYS A 211 6.06 9.22 8.52
CA LYS A 211 6.81 10.10 9.41
C LYS A 211 5.91 10.98 10.26
N GLU A 212 4.81 11.47 9.69
CA GLU A 212 3.85 12.31 10.38
C GLU A 212 3.11 11.56 11.52
N VAL A 213 2.70 10.32 11.26
CA VAL A 213 1.95 9.52 12.24
C VAL A 213 2.85 8.63 13.09
N GLY A 214 4.09 8.43 12.69
CA GLY A 214 5.02 7.45 13.24
C GLY A 214 5.81 7.98 14.43
N THR A 215 5.81 7.22 15.51
CA THR A 215 6.71 7.39 16.65
C THR A 215 7.45 6.10 16.91
N PRO A 216 8.61 6.12 17.61
CA PRO A 216 9.29 4.88 17.99
C PRO A 216 8.40 3.89 18.73
N SER A 217 7.43 4.38 19.51
CA SER A 217 6.55 3.52 20.31
C SER A 217 5.42 2.87 19.50
N ASN A 218 4.89 3.55 18.46
CA ASN A 218 3.74 3.04 17.72
C ASN A 218 4.10 2.31 16.42
N LEU A 219 5.33 2.46 15.89
CA LEU A 219 5.83 1.74 14.73
C LEU A 219 6.68 0.51 15.09
N ALA A 220 7.12 0.38 16.34
CA ALA A 220 7.96 -0.74 16.77
C ALA A 220 7.32 -2.10 16.45
N GLY A 221 8.11 -2.99 15.86
CA GLY A 221 7.71 -4.36 15.51
C GLY A 221 6.74 -4.48 14.35
N LYS A 222 6.33 -3.38 13.70
CA LYS A 222 5.37 -3.38 12.60
C LYS A 222 6.02 -3.61 11.24
N THR A 223 5.18 -3.91 10.26
CA THR A 223 5.53 -3.91 8.85
C THR A 223 5.04 -2.64 8.20
N LEU A 224 5.91 -1.98 7.47
CA LEU A 224 5.57 -0.78 6.70
C LEU A 224 5.67 -1.09 5.20
N ILE A 225 4.70 -0.63 4.43
CA ILE A 225 4.73 -0.68 2.96
C ILE A 225 4.79 0.75 2.45
N THR A 226 5.86 1.07 1.73
CA THR A 226 6.11 2.41 1.21
C THR A 226 6.91 2.35 -0.09
N SER A 227 7.37 3.48 -0.58
CA SER A 227 8.14 3.59 -1.82
C SER A 227 9.36 4.48 -1.66
N ALA A 228 10.36 4.28 -2.53
CA ALA A 228 11.57 5.08 -2.65
C ALA A 228 12.36 5.19 -1.34
N VAL A 229 12.64 4.06 -0.72
CA VAL A 229 13.40 4.01 0.55
C VAL A 229 14.89 4.17 0.26
N ASP A 230 15.44 5.28 0.68
CA ASP A 230 16.86 5.59 0.73
C ASP A 230 17.44 5.33 2.14
N ASP A 231 18.73 5.59 2.32
CA ASP A 231 19.45 5.35 3.58
C ASP A 231 18.91 6.20 4.74
N ASP A 232 18.53 7.46 4.47
CA ASP A 232 17.99 8.36 5.50
C ASP A 232 16.63 7.87 6.00
N ARG A 233 15.77 7.43 5.07
CA ARG A 233 14.46 6.85 5.39
C ARG A 233 14.62 5.52 6.13
N LEU A 234 15.56 4.69 5.71
CA LEU A 234 15.88 3.45 6.38
C LEU A 234 16.38 3.69 7.81
N ALA A 235 17.23 4.71 8.01
CA ALA A 235 17.71 5.13 9.33
C ALA A 235 16.54 5.57 10.25
N PHE A 236 15.57 6.32 9.73
CA PHE A 236 14.36 6.67 10.46
C PHE A 236 13.56 5.43 10.88
N PHE A 237 13.34 4.47 9.98
CA PHE A 237 12.63 3.23 10.31
C PHE A 237 13.39 2.37 11.32
N LYS A 238 14.73 2.40 11.29
CA LYS A 238 15.57 1.76 12.31
C LYS A 238 15.39 2.40 13.67
N GLN A 239 15.37 3.73 13.77
CA GLN A 239 15.10 4.45 15.01
C GLN A 239 13.71 4.12 15.58
N CYS A 240 12.73 3.90 14.71
CA CYS A 240 11.39 3.46 15.09
C CYS A 240 11.28 1.96 15.40
N ASN A 241 12.37 1.21 15.34
CA ASN A 241 12.42 -0.24 15.60
C ASN A 241 11.42 -1.05 14.75
N VAL A 242 11.28 -0.66 13.48
CA VAL A 242 10.38 -1.31 12.51
C VAL A 242 10.91 -2.71 12.19
N ASN A 243 10.02 -3.70 12.12
CA ASN A 243 10.36 -5.10 11.83
C ASN A 243 10.70 -5.34 10.35
N LEU A 244 9.85 -4.84 9.45
CA LEU A 244 9.99 -5.01 8.01
C LEU A 244 9.54 -3.75 7.28
N VAL A 245 10.33 -3.32 6.30
CA VAL A 245 9.91 -2.32 5.31
C VAL A 245 9.84 -2.99 3.94
N ILE A 246 8.68 -2.94 3.34
CA ILE A 246 8.44 -3.40 1.97
C ILE A 246 8.47 -2.16 1.08
N ASP A 247 9.57 -1.99 0.35
CA ASP A 247 9.68 -0.92 -0.62
C ASP A 247 9.21 -1.40 -1.98
N VAL A 248 8.10 -0.83 -2.43
CA VAL A 248 7.47 -1.20 -3.71
C VAL A 248 8.07 -0.50 -4.93
N SER A 249 9.09 0.33 -4.73
CA SER A 249 9.79 1.00 -5.84
C SER A 249 10.75 0.05 -6.53
N PRO A 250 10.76 0.02 -7.86
CA PRO A 250 11.78 -0.69 -8.60
C PRO A 250 13.16 -0.06 -8.37
N GLN A 251 14.17 -0.88 -8.12
CA GLN A 251 15.56 -0.45 -8.08
C GLN A 251 16.31 -1.01 -9.29
N LEU A 252 16.12 -0.35 -10.42
CA LEU A 252 16.72 -0.78 -11.69
C LEU A 252 18.04 -0.08 -12.00
N PHE A 253 18.36 0.99 -11.27
CA PHE A 253 19.52 1.83 -11.51
C PHE A 253 20.29 2.06 -10.21
N GLU A 254 21.53 2.52 -10.29
CA GLU A 254 22.35 2.90 -9.12
C GLU A 254 21.70 4.03 -8.29
N ARG A 255 20.80 4.79 -8.90
CA ARG A 255 20.01 5.83 -8.24
C ARG A 255 18.55 5.48 -8.18
N VAL A 256 17.87 5.96 -7.16
CA VAL A 256 16.41 5.87 -7.06
C VAL A 256 15.78 6.85 -8.04
N VAL A 257 14.95 6.36 -8.94
CA VAL A 257 14.15 7.16 -9.86
C VAL A 257 12.65 6.91 -9.63
N GLY A 258 11.83 7.90 -9.95
CA GLY A 258 10.39 7.78 -9.80
C GLY A 258 9.78 6.77 -10.79
N VAL A 259 8.67 6.16 -10.40
CA VAL A 259 7.93 5.21 -11.25
C VAL A 259 7.50 5.84 -12.58
N ASN A 260 7.21 7.14 -12.60
CA ASN A 260 6.92 7.91 -13.80
C ASN A 260 8.07 7.93 -14.81
N VAL A 261 9.32 7.91 -14.34
CA VAL A 261 10.51 7.82 -15.20
C VAL A 261 10.60 6.44 -15.83
N ILE A 262 10.43 5.41 -15.02
CA ILE A 262 10.52 4.01 -15.47
C ILE A 262 9.39 3.70 -16.46
N GLU A 263 8.17 4.15 -16.17
CA GLU A 263 7.04 3.98 -17.10
C GLU A 263 7.29 4.71 -18.42
N ALA A 264 7.84 5.93 -18.39
CA ALA A 264 8.21 6.65 -19.60
C ALA A 264 9.31 5.92 -20.39
N MET A 265 10.29 5.30 -19.72
CA MET A 265 11.32 4.47 -20.39
C MET A 265 10.70 3.22 -21.04
N ILE A 266 9.77 2.56 -20.36
CA ILE A 266 9.04 1.41 -20.89
C ILE A 266 8.24 1.82 -22.14
N LEU A 267 7.48 2.91 -22.08
CA LEU A 267 6.72 3.43 -23.22
C LEU A 267 7.63 3.78 -24.40
N ALA A 268 8.77 4.40 -24.14
CA ALA A 268 9.75 4.68 -25.18
C ALA A 268 10.38 3.40 -25.75
N ALA A 269 10.61 2.36 -24.94
CA ALA A 269 11.13 1.07 -25.40
C ALA A 269 10.12 0.34 -26.30
N ILE A 270 8.86 0.26 -25.89
CA ILE A 270 7.78 -0.39 -26.64
C ILE A 270 7.58 0.28 -28.01
N GLY A 271 7.65 1.61 -28.07
CA GLY A 271 7.53 2.38 -29.31
C GLY A 271 6.14 2.29 -29.99
N LYS A 272 5.11 1.79 -29.30
CA LYS A 272 3.71 1.81 -29.73
C LYS A 272 3.03 3.13 -29.35
N PRO A 273 1.96 3.55 -30.04
CA PRO A 273 1.07 4.59 -29.54
C PRO A 273 0.61 4.28 -28.11
N HIS A 274 0.51 5.30 -27.25
CA HIS A 274 0.19 5.09 -25.83
C HIS A 274 -1.15 4.35 -25.63
N GLU A 275 -2.11 4.60 -26.49
CA GLU A 275 -3.43 3.97 -26.46
C GLU A 275 -3.44 2.48 -26.83
N GLU A 276 -2.37 2.01 -27.47
CA GLU A 276 -2.21 0.61 -27.88
C GLU A 276 -1.37 -0.21 -26.90
N VAL A 277 -0.78 0.44 -25.89
CA VAL A 277 0.02 -0.25 -24.87
C VAL A 277 -0.91 -0.84 -23.81
N SER A 278 -0.87 -2.16 -23.67
CA SER A 278 -1.69 -2.94 -22.76
C SER A 278 -1.00 -3.19 -21.42
N ASP A 279 -1.77 -3.66 -20.45
CA ASP A 279 -1.22 -4.16 -19.18
C ASP A 279 -0.30 -5.37 -19.37
N ASP A 280 -0.56 -6.18 -20.38
CA ASP A 280 0.25 -7.36 -20.69
C ASP A 280 1.64 -6.97 -21.21
N ASP A 281 1.73 -5.92 -22.06
CA ASP A 281 3.02 -5.36 -22.48
C ASP A 281 3.87 -4.92 -21.27
N PHE A 282 3.24 -4.27 -20.27
CA PHE A 282 3.93 -3.91 -19.03
C PHE A 282 4.32 -5.13 -18.20
N ALA A 283 3.45 -6.14 -18.11
CA ALA A 283 3.70 -7.33 -17.32
C ALA A 283 4.90 -8.14 -17.87
N GLU A 284 5.00 -8.27 -19.20
CA GLU A 284 6.15 -8.90 -19.87
C GLU A 284 7.47 -8.20 -19.51
N ILE A 285 7.50 -6.87 -19.57
CA ILE A 285 8.68 -6.08 -19.23
C ILE A 285 9.03 -6.17 -17.74
N ILE A 286 8.02 -6.13 -16.86
CA ILE A 286 8.22 -6.31 -15.43
C ILE A 286 8.85 -7.68 -15.12
N ASP A 287 8.44 -8.73 -15.84
CA ASP A 287 8.98 -10.07 -15.71
C ASP A 287 10.40 -10.16 -16.31
N GLU A 288 10.66 -9.60 -17.48
CA GLU A 288 11.98 -9.54 -18.10
C GLU A 288 13.01 -8.84 -17.19
N LEU A 289 12.62 -7.72 -16.59
CA LEU A 289 13.46 -6.96 -15.67
C LEU A 289 13.53 -7.54 -14.25
N ASP A 290 12.82 -8.63 -13.98
CA ASP A 290 12.68 -9.27 -12.65
C ASP A 290 12.36 -8.28 -11.54
N ILE A 291 11.45 -7.32 -11.80
CA ILE A 291 11.10 -6.27 -10.85
C ILE A 291 10.37 -6.87 -9.64
N LYS A 292 10.99 -6.77 -8.48
CA LYS A 292 10.48 -7.25 -7.19
C LYS A 292 10.51 -6.14 -6.15
N PRO A 293 9.63 -6.19 -5.13
CA PRO A 293 9.74 -5.28 -3.99
C PRO A 293 11.02 -5.59 -3.20
N ARG A 294 11.60 -4.56 -2.59
CA ARG A 294 12.71 -4.75 -1.67
C ARG A 294 12.19 -5.04 -0.26
N LEU A 295 12.70 -6.10 0.34
CA LEU A 295 12.41 -6.45 1.73
C LEU A 295 13.57 -5.96 2.61
N LEU A 296 13.34 -4.86 3.32
CA LEU A 296 14.36 -4.19 4.12
C LEU A 296 14.13 -4.48 5.61
N HIS A 297 15.18 -4.85 6.29
CA HIS A 297 15.16 -5.15 7.73
C HIS A 297 15.93 -4.06 8.49
N PRO A 298 15.27 -2.96 8.90
CA PRO A 298 15.96 -1.77 9.45
C PRO A 298 16.82 -2.08 10.68
N THR A 299 16.38 -3.05 11.50
CA THR A 299 17.11 -3.44 12.71
C THR A 299 18.12 -4.57 12.49
N GLY A 300 18.27 -5.06 11.26
CA GLY A 300 19.08 -6.25 10.93
C GLY A 300 18.48 -7.57 11.44
N ARG A 301 17.29 -7.53 12.05
CA ARG A 301 16.56 -8.70 12.53
C ARG A 301 15.16 -8.71 11.95
N PHE A 302 14.74 -9.85 11.43
CA PHE A 302 13.40 -10.06 10.90
C PHE A 302 12.67 -11.08 11.76
N ARG A 303 11.49 -10.68 12.24
CA ARG A 303 10.56 -11.57 12.94
C ARG A 303 9.43 -11.89 11.97
N ASN A 304 9.37 -13.14 11.52
CA ASN A 304 8.25 -13.60 10.69
C ASN A 304 7.07 -13.97 11.59
N ILE A 305 6.23 -12.97 11.88
CA ILE A 305 5.08 -13.13 12.76
C ILE A 305 3.90 -13.61 11.92
N ARG A 306 3.44 -14.82 12.18
CA ARG A 306 2.24 -15.38 11.56
C ARG A 306 1.04 -15.20 12.46
N ARG A 307 -0.08 -14.79 11.87
CA ARG A 307 -1.32 -14.53 12.60
C ARG A 307 -2.39 -15.51 12.18
N PHE A 308 -3.04 -16.09 13.19
CA PHE A 308 -4.11 -17.06 12.99
C PHE A 308 -5.39 -16.48 13.57
N ALA A 309 -6.50 -16.60 12.86
CA ALA A 309 -7.81 -16.26 13.35
C ALA A 309 -8.60 -17.56 13.63
N PHE A 310 -9.15 -17.65 14.81
CA PHE A 310 -10.01 -18.75 15.20
C PHE A 310 -11.39 -18.19 15.51
N VAL A 311 -12.43 -18.76 14.89
CA VAL A 311 -13.81 -18.45 15.22
C VAL A 311 -14.33 -19.56 16.11
N ILE A 312 -14.63 -19.24 17.35
CA ILE A 312 -15.26 -20.17 18.29
C ILE A 312 -16.74 -19.81 18.41
N HIS A 313 -17.56 -20.69 17.90
CA HIS A 313 -19.01 -20.62 18.06
C HIS A 313 -19.44 -21.24 19.39
N PRO A 314 -20.56 -20.83 20.02
CA PRO A 314 -21.12 -21.51 21.20
C PRO A 314 -21.29 -23.02 21.02
N LEU A 315 -21.72 -23.47 19.84
CA LEU A 315 -21.73 -24.89 19.47
C LEU A 315 -20.32 -25.50 19.41
N SER A 316 -19.31 -24.75 18.96
CA SER A 316 -17.92 -25.22 18.93
C SER A 316 -17.34 -25.39 20.33
N GLN A 317 -17.74 -24.56 21.29
CA GLN A 317 -17.39 -24.75 22.71
C GLN A 317 -17.93 -26.07 23.26
N GLU A 318 -19.17 -26.43 22.88
CA GLU A 318 -19.75 -27.70 23.26
C GLU A 318 -19.05 -28.88 22.58
N TYR A 319 -18.66 -28.73 21.31
CA TYR A 319 -17.85 -29.73 20.59
C TYR A 319 -16.47 -29.91 21.22
N ILE A 320 -15.76 -28.83 21.56
CA ILE A 320 -14.45 -28.91 22.23
C ILE A 320 -14.59 -29.60 23.58
N ARG A 321 -15.61 -29.26 24.39
CA ARG A 321 -15.87 -29.90 25.67
C ARG A 321 -16.21 -31.39 25.56
N LYS A 322 -16.81 -31.82 24.45
CA LYS A 322 -17.14 -33.21 24.14
C LYS A 322 -16.00 -33.98 23.49
N GLY A 323 -14.82 -33.39 23.31
CA GLY A 323 -13.65 -34.06 22.75
C GLY A 323 -13.71 -34.33 21.25
N PHE A 324 -14.51 -33.55 20.49
CA PHE A 324 -14.57 -33.69 19.03
C PHE A 324 -13.24 -33.26 18.38
N PRO A 325 -12.86 -33.89 17.26
CA PRO A 325 -11.57 -33.66 16.64
C PRO A 325 -11.44 -32.22 16.13
N ILE A 326 -10.42 -31.56 16.59
CA ILE A 326 -9.97 -30.26 16.07
C ILE A 326 -9.32 -30.46 14.69
N PRO A 327 -9.35 -29.46 13.79
CA PRO A 327 -8.79 -29.60 12.47
C PRO A 327 -7.38 -30.18 12.47
N LYS A 328 -7.13 -31.18 11.63
CA LYS A 328 -5.80 -31.78 11.49
C LYS A 328 -4.77 -30.72 11.14
N GLY A 329 -3.69 -30.64 11.91
CA GLY A 329 -2.59 -29.69 11.70
C GLY A 329 -2.63 -28.46 12.60
N THR A 330 -3.64 -28.30 13.46
CA THR A 330 -3.60 -27.24 14.50
C THR A 330 -2.47 -27.56 15.49
N PRO A 331 -1.52 -26.65 15.73
CA PRO A 331 -0.46 -26.87 16.70
C PRO A 331 -1.01 -27.10 18.12
N LYS A 332 -0.48 -28.07 18.85
CA LYS A 332 -1.00 -28.45 20.16
C LYS A 332 -1.07 -27.28 21.15
N PHE A 333 -0.05 -26.42 21.15
CA PHE A 333 -0.02 -25.25 22.04
C PHE A 333 -1.13 -24.24 21.77
N ILE A 334 -1.60 -24.15 20.51
CA ILE A 334 -2.76 -23.32 20.14
C ILE A 334 -4.04 -23.97 20.66
N MET A 335 -4.13 -25.29 20.55
CA MET A 335 -5.28 -26.05 21.04
C MET A 335 -5.45 -25.92 22.56
N ASP A 336 -4.37 -26.07 23.30
CA ASP A 336 -4.38 -25.97 24.76
C ASP A 336 -4.86 -24.58 25.21
N GLN A 337 -4.50 -23.53 24.49
CA GLN A 337 -4.96 -22.17 24.78
C GLN A 337 -6.41 -21.92 24.35
N VAL A 338 -6.83 -22.43 23.21
CA VAL A 338 -8.22 -22.36 22.73
C VAL A 338 -9.14 -23.08 23.71
N GLU A 339 -8.76 -24.26 24.20
CA GLU A 339 -9.52 -25.01 25.21
C GLU A 339 -9.61 -24.25 26.54
N SER A 340 -8.51 -23.68 27.01
CA SER A 340 -8.49 -22.88 28.24
C SER A 340 -9.38 -21.64 28.11
N LEU A 341 -9.32 -20.92 27.00
CA LEU A 341 -10.13 -19.74 26.77
C LEU A 341 -11.61 -20.10 26.57
N ALA A 342 -11.92 -21.15 25.81
CA ALA A 342 -13.30 -21.62 25.60
C ALA A 342 -13.99 -22.02 26.90
N ALA A 343 -13.24 -22.48 27.90
CA ALA A 343 -13.78 -22.86 29.21
C ALA A 343 -14.22 -21.66 30.07
N HIS A 344 -13.66 -20.46 29.86
CA HIS A 344 -13.80 -19.33 30.75
C HIS A 344 -14.45 -18.09 30.13
N MET A 345 -14.78 -18.09 28.82
CA MET A 345 -15.29 -16.90 28.14
C MET A 345 -16.81 -16.92 27.96
N PRO A 346 -17.48 -15.78 28.19
CA PRO A 346 -18.86 -15.59 27.79
C PRO A 346 -18.98 -15.54 26.26
N PRO A 347 -20.13 -15.90 25.68
CA PRO A 347 -20.38 -15.71 24.25
C PRO A 347 -20.23 -14.22 23.88
N MET A 348 -19.57 -13.94 22.76
CA MET A 348 -19.26 -12.61 22.23
C MET A 348 -18.06 -11.88 22.86
N VAL A 349 -16.92 -12.52 22.98
CA VAL A 349 -15.67 -11.84 23.38
C VAL A 349 -14.65 -11.92 22.26
N TYR A 350 -14.07 -10.77 21.95
CA TYR A 350 -12.93 -10.64 21.06
C TYR A 350 -11.65 -10.68 21.89
N CYS A 351 -10.79 -11.66 21.65
CA CYS A 351 -9.51 -11.78 22.32
C CYS A 351 -8.35 -11.73 21.33
N LYS A 352 -7.39 -10.89 21.62
CA LYS A 352 -6.07 -10.90 20.98
C LYS A 352 -5.13 -11.77 21.81
N MET A 353 -4.56 -12.82 21.19
CA MET A 353 -3.45 -13.56 21.78
C MET A 353 -2.14 -13.07 21.17
N GLU A 354 -1.28 -12.51 22.01
CA GLU A 354 0.04 -12.02 21.59
C GLU A 354 1.12 -13.04 21.98
N ASN A 355 2.12 -13.21 21.11
CA ASN A 355 3.37 -13.92 21.39
C ASN A 355 3.25 -15.42 21.67
N ILE A 356 2.58 -16.16 20.80
CA ILE A 356 2.68 -17.60 20.81
C ILE A 356 3.99 -17.99 20.09
N VAL A 357 4.97 -18.45 20.85
CA VAL A 357 6.22 -18.99 20.29
C VAL A 357 5.96 -20.43 19.87
N SER A 358 6.09 -20.72 18.58
CA SER A 358 6.00 -22.11 18.10
C SER A 358 7.27 -22.88 18.50
N PRO A 359 7.20 -24.23 18.66
CA PRO A 359 8.36 -25.07 18.90
C PRO A 359 9.45 -24.95 17.83
N SER A 360 9.14 -24.46 16.64
CA SER A 360 10.07 -24.16 15.55
C SER A 360 10.73 -22.79 15.68
N GLY A 361 10.48 -22.03 16.73
CA GLY A 361 11.01 -20.68 16.92
C GLY A 361 10.32 -19.60 16.12
N ALA A 362 9.28 -19.91 15.33
CA ALA A 362 8.45 -18.92 14.67
C ALA A 362 7.49 -18.29 15.68
N GLU A 363 7.47 -16.97 15.75
CA GLU A 363 6.49 -16.24 16.55
C GLU A 363 5.14 -16.24 15.86
N ALA A 364 4.09 -16.54 16.61
CA ALA A 364 2.72 -16.52 16.12
C ALA A 364 1.86 -15.62 17.01
N GLU A 365 1.05 -14.78 16.40
CA GLU A 365 -0.05 -14.07 17.06
C GLU A 365 -1.36 -14.73 16.67
N GLY A 366 -2.19 -15.02 17.63
CA GLY A 366 -3.51 -15.60 17.42
C GLY A 366 -4.62 -14.63 17.79
N TRP A 367 -5.71 -14.68 17.05
CA TRP A 367 -6.94 -13.99 17.37
C TRP A 367 -8.02 -15.03 17.69
N LEU A 368 -8.62 -14.89 18.84
CA LEU A 368 -9.79 -15.69 19.19
C LEU A 368 -11.02 -14.81 19.05
N ILE A 369 -11.91 -15.15 18.13
CA ILE A 369 -13.18 -14.47 17.95
C ILE A 369 -14.28 -15.42 18.38
N THR A 370 -14.99 -15.09 19.45
CA THR A 370 -16.19 -15.81 19.87
C THR A 370 -17.40 -15.06 19.33
N VAL A 371 -18.17 -15.67 18.45
CA VAL A 371 -19.37 -15.07 17.87
C VAL A 371 -20.59 -15.76 18.46
N GLY A 372 -21.43 -14.99 19.18
CA GLY A 372 -22.75 -15.43 19.59
C GLY A 372 -23.77 -15.04 18.54
N GLY A 373 -24.75 -15.89 18.25
CA GLY A 373 -25.81 -15.61 17.28
C GLY A 373 -26.56 -16.86 16.83
N THR A 374 -27.60 -16.69 16.03
CA THR A 374 -28.34 -17.81 15.44
C THR A 374 -27.50 -18.48 14.34
N PRO A 375 -27.71 -19.78 14.04
CA PRO A 375 -27.01 -20.48 12.96
C PRO A 375 -27.07 -19.77 11.61
N LYS A 376 -28.13 -19.02 11.34
CA LYS A 376 -28.36 -18.27 10.11
C LYS A 376 -27.45 -17.02 10.01
N GLU A 377 -27.30 -16.29 11.11
CA GLU A 377 -26.41 -15.12 11.20
C GLU A 377 -24.94 -15.52 11.13
N MET A 378 -24.63 -16.71 11.61
CA MET A 378 -23.29 -17.25 11.59
C MET A 378 -22.87 -17.75 10.22
N LEU A 379 -23.75 -18.41 9.48
CA LEU A 379 -23.50 -18.79 8.08
C LEU A 379 -23.29 -17.57 7.18
N ALA A 380 -23.95 -16.44 7.48
CA ALA A 380 -23.76 -15.19 6.76
C ALA A 380 -22.40 -14.51 7.04
N ARG A 381 -21.79 -14.78 8.21
CA ARG A 381 -20.49 -14.20 8.62
C ARG A 381 -19.31 -15.18 8.52
N SER A 382 -19.58 -16.47 8.38
CA SER A 382 -18.55 -17.52 8.36
C SER A 382 -17.62 -17.54 7.15
N PRO A 383 -17.95 -16.98 5.96
CA PRO A 383 -16.98 -16.88 4.87
C PRO A 383 -15.77 -16.01 5.20
N GLU A 384 -15.92 -15.06 6.14
CA GLU A 384 -14.87 -14.11 6.49
C GLU A 384 -13.85 -14.67 7.49
N PHE A 385 -14.17 -15.79 8.15
CA PHE A 385 -13.38 -16.32 9.27
C PHE A 385 -13.12 -17.82 9.18
N THR A 386 -13.19 -18.42 8.01
CA THR A 386 -12.80 -19.82 7.86
C THR A 386 -11.29 -19.97 8.09
N TYR A 387 -10.93 -21.00 8.85
CA TYR A 387 -9.54 -21.47 8.98
C TYR A 387 -8.94 -21.66 7.59
N ARG A 388 -7.95 -20.88 7.24
CA ARG A 388 -7.14 -21.02 6.02
C ARG A 388 -5.70 -21.27 6.36
#